data_624ea0f42aadf89084458b1e36d4bc37
#
_entry.id   624ea0f42aadf89084458b1e36d4bc37
#
_cell.length_a   1.000
_cell.length_b   1.000
_cell.length_c   1.000
_cell.angle_alpha   90.00
_cell.angle_beta   90.00
_cell.angle_gamma   90.00
#
_symmetry.space_group_name_H-M   'P 1'
#
loop_
_entity.id
_entity.type
_entity.pdbx_description
1 polymer ?
#
loop_
_entity_poly.entity_id
_entity_poly.type
_entity_poly.pdbx_seq_one_letter_code
_entity_poly.pdbx_strand_id
1 'polypeptide(L)'
;MTARKALARRAGAIALAAGVSFAGCSKKAESGPTGAAGSGRGRGQIEFPVEVAPVEARSVEYSVSAVGSVEAFERVEITSRVPGAIERVHFAEGNLVKLGTLLVEIEPERYRLAVRSARATLEKAQASEAEARTGLERRMAVNAKNPALVKEEDLDAWRTRVWTAKAEVAQARSALDLAELNLREAFVRAPAAGVIQTRSVQTGQYVQPGVTLATLVGREPLLLRFQVPEQDASRIRPGMRARFDVRESKRQYAATLTHVAAAAESTSRMVAITAQVDDPRRGELRPGSFAQVTVPVGSSGESPVIPQTAVRPSERGFLAYVVEGGVARERELTLGLRTADGRIEVRSGVKPGEQLVVRGGEALRDGAKVKVTRSGEGAAAPSAAGSGANR
;
A
#
# COMPACT_ATOMS: atom_id res chain seq x y z
N MET A 1 11.42 45.27 14.74
CA MET A 1 12.81 45.43 14.37
C MET A 1 13.00 44.61 13.11
N THR A 2 12.80 45.21 11.90
CA THR A 2 13.82 45.75 10.95
C THR A 2 14.74 44.64 10.41
N ALA A 3 14.83 44.29 9.11
CA ALA A 3 14.84 45.01 7.83
C ALA A 3 14.71 43.97 6.71
N ARG A 4 13.89 44.09 5.65
CA ARG A 4 14.04 44.79 4.37
C ARG A 4 15.45 44.70 3.75
N LYS A 5 15.58 43.97 2.61
CA LYS A 5 16.27 44.48 1.44
C LYS A 5 15.84 43.76 0.14
N ALA A 6 15.30 44.52 -0.75
CA ALA A 6 15.05 44.27 -2.16
C ALA A 6 16.30 44.61 -2.98
N LEU A 7 16.46 44.06 -4.20
CA LEU A 7 17.10 44.66 -5.40
C LEU A 7 16.89 43.64 -6.55
N ALA A 8 16.08 43.83 -7.55
CA ALA A 8 16.16 44.76 -8.69
C ALA A 8 16.90 44.18 -9.91
N ARG A 9 16.12 43.93 -10.95
CA ARG A 9 16.29 44.25 -12.39
C ARG A 9 17.64 43.98 -13.07
N ARG A 10 17.54 43.21 -14.19
CA ARG A 10 18.09 43.72 -15.51
C ARG A 10 17.40 43.01 -16.67
N ALA A 11 16.79 43.86 -17.50
CA ALA A 11 16.33 43.59 -18.86
C ALA A 11 17.54 43.67 -19.82
N GLY A 12 17.47 42.92 -20.92
CA GLY A 12 18.43 43.02 -22.03
C GLY A 12 17.81 42.51 -23.31
N ALA A 13 17.19 43.40 -24.06
CA ALA A 13 16.76 43.17 -25.44
C ALA A 13 17.95 43.42 -26.38
N ILE A 14 18.16 42.54 -27.37
CA ILE A 14 18.91 42.86 -28.57
C ILE A 14 18.17 42.26 -29.77
N ALA A 15 17.65 43.14 -30.61
CA ALA A 15 17.21 42.90 -31.97
C ALA A 15 18.41 43.09 -32.90
N LEU A 16 18.55 42.23 -33.90
CA LEU A 16 19.24 42.63 -35.14
C LEU A 16 18.66 41.88 -36.34
N ALA A 17 18.17 42.65 -37.27
CA ALA A 17 17.71 42.27 -38.58
C ALA A 17 18.91 42.21 -39.55
N ALA A 18 18.87 41.28 -40.51
CA ALA A 18 19.55 41.47 -41.81
C ALA A 18 18.85 40.57 -42.84
N GLY A 19 18.19 41.23 -43.78
CA GLY A 19 17.67 40.64 -44.98
C GLY A 19 18.75 40.56 -46.06
N VAL A 20 18.64 39.57 -46.95
CA VAL A 20 19.24 39.61 -48.28
C VAL A 20 18.26 39.05 -49.29
N SER A 21 17.82 39.91 -50.16
CA SER A 21 17.09 39.58 -51.38
C SER A 21 18.11 39.17 -52.48
N PHE A 22 17.77 38.11 -53.25
CA PHE A 22 18.33 38.03 -54.61
C PHE A 22 17.27 37.56 -55.59
N ALA A 23 17.14 38.37 -56.62
CA ALA A 23 16.21 38.27 -57.74
C ALA A 23 16.79 37.42 -58.87
N GLY A 24 15.89 36.72 -59.54
CA GLY A 24 15.81 36.75 -61.01
C GLY A 24 16.68 35.80 -61.83
N CYS A 25 16.02 34.94 -62.62
CA CYS A 25 16.10 35.02 -64.06
C CYS A 25 15.21 33.97 -64.74
N SER A 26 14.31 34.46 -65.54
CA SER A 26 13.51 33.73 -66.52
C SER A 26 14.35 33.31 -67.69
N LYS A 27 14.11 32.16 -68.34
CA LYS A 27 14.26 31.92 -69.77
C LYS A 27 13.27 30.90 -70.30
N LYS A 28 12.60 31.29 -71.24
CA LYS A 28 11.63 31.09 -72.29
C LYS A 28 12.01 29.95 -73.25
N ALA A 29 11.02 29.13 -73.52
CA ALA A 29 10.57 28.52 -74.77
C ALA A 29 11.54 27.73 -75.67
N GLU A 30 11.11 26.55 -76.08
CA GLU A 30 10.71 26.35 -77.48
C GLU A 30 10.05 24.98 -77.72
N SER A 31 9.22 25.00 -78.69
CA SER A 31 8.21 24.09 -79.15
C SER A 31 8.68 22.80 -79.83
N GLY A 32 7.92 21.72 -79.62
CA GLY A 32 7.37 20.68 -80.49
C GLY A 32 8.34 19.75 -81.24
N PRO A 33 7.91 18.57 -81.74
CA PRO A 33 6.60 18.33 -82.30
C PRO A 33 5.97 16.95 -81.93
N THR A 34 4.71 16.85 -82.26
CA THR A 34 3.80 15.72 -82.41
C THR A 34 4.40 14.37 -82.83
N GLY A 35 3.90 13.28 -82.17
CA GLY A 35 4.07 11.93 -82.69
C GLY A 35 3.38 10.85 -81.84
N ALA A 36 2.30 10.36 -82.41
CA ALA A 36 1.73 8.97 -82.27
C ALA A 36 0.96 8.57 -81.07
N ALA A 37 -0.29 8.34 -81.33
CA ALA A 37 -1.23 7.50 -80.60
C ALA A 37 -0.62 6.13 -80.20
N GLY A 38 -0.64 5.81 -78.93
CA GLY A 38 -0.26 4.52 -78.37
C GLY A 38 -1.27 4.09 -77.33
N SER A 39 -2.18 3.26 -77.79
CA SER A 39 -3.02 2.28 -77.06
C SER A 39 -3.10 2.39 -75.54
N GLY A 40 -4.31 2.61 -75.05
CA GLY A 40 -4.72 2.45 -73.68
C GLY A 40 -4.28 1.11 -73.09
N ARG A 41 -3.22 1.13 -72.28
CA ARG A 41 -2.97 0.10 -71.26
C ARG A 41 -3.87 0.44 -70.08
N GLY A 42 -4.86 -0.46 -69.92
CA GLY A 42 -5.68 -0.46 -68.69
C GLY A 42 -4.76 -0.24 -67.48
N ARG A 43 -5.05 0.77 -66.67
CA ARG A 43 -4.49 0.90 -65.32
C ARG A 43 -4.86 -0.38 -64.57
N GLY A 44 -3.96 -1.36 -64.58
CA GLY A 44 -4.06 -2.49 -63.67
C GLY A 44 -4.29 -1.94 -62.27
N GLN A 45 -5.43 -2.18 -61.71
CA GLN A 45 -5.75 -1.79 -60.36
C GLN A 45 -4.70 -2.47 -59.49
N ILE A 46 -3.82 -1.69 -58.87
CA ILE A 46 -2.81 -2.19 -57.94
C ILE A 46 -3.53 -2.72 -56.73
N GLU A 47 -3.50 -4.03 -56.57
CA GLU A 47 -4.00 -4.68 -55.35
C GLU A 47 -2.90 -4.73 -54.31
N PHE A 48 -3.17 -4.20 -53.13
CA PHE A 48 -2.21 -4.18 -52.02
C PHE A 48 -2.33 -5.50 -51.22
N PRO A 49 -1.23 -6.25 -51.05
CA PRO A 49 -1.24 -7.42 -50.17
C PRO A 49 -1.36 -6.98 -48.73
N VAL A 50 -2.36 -7.48 -48.00
CA VAL A 50 -2.61 -7.16 -46.59
C VAL A 50 -2.87 -8.41 -45.78
N GLU A 51 -2.38 -8.44 -44.54
CA GLU A 51 -2.78 -9.43 -43.57
C GLU A 51 -4.00 -8.90 -42.79
N VAL A 52 -5.00 -9.76 -42.63
CA VAL A 52 -6.20 -9.42 -41.87
C VAL A 52 -6.40 -10.36 -40.68
N ALA A 53 -6.99 -9.81 -39.64
CA ALA A 53 -7.45 -10.57 -38.47
C ALA A 53 -8.92 -10.21 -38.19
N PRO A 54 -9.72 -11.14 -37.68
CA PRO A 54 -11.08 -10.83 -37.28
C PRO A 54 -11.08 -9.98 -36.00
N VAL A 55 -12.02 -9.06 -35.93
CA VAL A 55 -12.29 -8.32 -34.67
C VAL A 55 -12.97 -9.26 -33.70
N GLU A 56 -12.34 -9.57 -32.60
CA GLU A 56 -12.86 -10.44 -31.56
C GLU A 56 -13.71 -9.66 -30.57
N ALA A 57 -14.83 -10.24 -30.12
CA ALA A 57 -15.53 -9.73 -28.94
C ALA A 57 -14.98 -10.40 -27.68
N ARG A 58 -14.51 -9.60 -26.73
CA ARG A 58 -14.01 -10.08 -25.45
C ARG A 58 -14.49 -9.19 -24.32
N SER A 59 -14.72 -9.80 -23.17
CA SER A 59 -14.86 -9.03 -21.93
C SER A 59 -13.49 -8.46 -21.54
N VAL A 60 -13.43 -7.13 -21.43
CA VAL A 60 -12.21 -6.42 -21.02
C VAL A 60 -12.34 -6.05 -19.56
N GLU A 61 -11.50 -6.65 -18.72
CA GLU A 61 -11.41 -6.24 -17.32
C GLU A 61 -10.61 -4.95 -17.19
N TYR A 62 -11.21 -3.95 -16.58
CA TYR A 62 -10.54 -2.72 -16.18
C TYR A 62 -9.83 -2.95 -14.86
N SER A 63 -8.54 -2.77 -14.82
CA SER A 63 -7.77 -2.90 -13.60
C SER A 63 -6.88 -1.69 -13.37
N VAL A 64 -6.74 -1.31 -12.12
CA VAL A 64 -5.77 -0.32 -11.66
C VAL A 64 -4.57 -1.07 -11.13
N SER A 65 -3.38 -0.75 -11.66
CA SER A 65 -2.12 -1.30 -11.19
C SER A 65 -1.40 -0.30 -10.32
N ALA A 66 -0.88 -0.75 -9.20
CA ALA A 66 -0.16 0.08 -8.24
C ALA A 66 1.01 -0.69 -7.62
N VAL A 67 1.96 0.04 -7.05
CA VAL A 67 3.03 -0.55 -6.24
C VAL A 67 2.71 -0.29 -4.78
N GLY A 68 2.93 -1.29 -3.96
CA GLY A 68 2.68 -1.24 -2.53
C GLY A 68 3.66 -2.06 -1.72
N SER A 69 3.36 -2.22 -0.44
CA SER A 69 4.11 -3.05 0.49
C SER A 69 3.20 -3.91 1.35
N VAL A 70 3.67 -5.09 1.68
CA VAL A 70 3.06 -5.91 2.71
C VAL A 70 3.54 -5.41 4.06
N GLU A 71 2.62 -5.07 4.96
CA GLU A 71 2.94 -4.57 6.28
C GLU A 71 2.32 -5.45 7.36
N ALA A 72 2.97 -5.49 8.51
CA ALA A 72 2.34 -6.04 9.69
C ALA A 72 1.24 -5.10 10.18
N PHE A 73 0.16 -5.66 10.68
CA PHE A 73 -0.91 -4.87 11.30
C PHE A 73 -0.39 -4.06 12.50
N GLU A 74 0.47 -4.68 13.28
CA GLU A 74 0.98 -4.08 14.51
C GLU A 74 2.49 -4.28 14.62
N ARG A 75 3.19 -3.21 14.92
CA ARG A 75 4.60 -3.19 15.29
C ARG A 75 4.70 -2.54 16.66
N VAL A 76 5.09 -3.32 17.66
CA VAL A 76 5.13 -2.87 19.05
C VAL A 76 6.58 -2.83 19.53
N GLU A 77 6.98 -1.67 20.03
CA GLU A 77 8.22 -1.54 20.77
C GLU A 77 7.96 -1.88 22.24
N ILE A 78 8.57 -2.97 22.71
CA ILE A 78 8.48 -3.41 24.09
C ILE A 78 9.50 -2.66 24.88
N THR A 79 9.04 -1.79 25.79
CA THR A 79 9.90 -0.95 26.62
C THR A 79 9.87 -1.38 28.09
N SER A 80 10.94 -1.06 28.83
CA SER A 80 10.92 -1.18 30.28
C SER A 80 10.02 -0.10 30.89
N ARG A 81 9.26 -0.49 31.93
CA ARG A 81 8.44 0.44 32.72
C ARG A 81 9.02 0.67 34.11
N VAL A 82 9.99 -0.15 34.50
CA VAL A 82 10.67 -0.06 35.80
C VAL A 82 12.19 -0.02 35.61
N PRO A 83 12.94 0.68 36.45
CA PRO A 83 14.40 0.69 36.40
C PRO A 83 14.99 -0.55 37.07
N GLY A 84 16.13 -1.04 36.55
CA GLY A 84 16.85 -2.15 37.16
C GLY A 84 17.77 -2.88 36.21
N ALA A 85 18.54 -3.84 36.72
CA ALA A 85 19.37 -4.71 35.90
C ALA A 85 18.54 -5.88 35.36
N ILE A 86 18.77 -6.24 34.11
CA ILE A 86 18.15 -7.38 33.46
C ILE A 86 18.75 -8.66 34.04
N GLU A 87 17.95 -9.44 34.76
CA GLU A 87 18.41 -10.71 35.34
C GLU A 87 18.38 -11.82 34.29
N ARG A 88 17.30 -11.90 33.50
CA ARG A 88 17.11 -12.91 32.46
C ARG A 88 16.38 -12.36 31.23
N VAL A 89 16.81 -12.86 30.06
CA VAL A 89 16.12 -12.66 28.79
C VAL A 89 15.69 -14.00 28.26
N HIS A 90 14.38 -14.19 28.06
CA HIS A 90 13.76 -15.48 27.69
C HIS A 90 13.46 -15.61 26.19
N PHE A 91 13.95 -14.71 25.36
CA PHE A 91 13.70 -14.74 23.94
C PHE A 91 14.99 -14.52 23.11
N ALA A 92 14.94 -14.94 21.86
CA ALA A 92 15.89 -14.58 20.82
C ALA A 92 15.19 -13.92 19.64
N GLU A 93 15.95 -13.25 18.79
CA GLU A 93 15.44 -12.72 17.53
C GLU A 93 14.89 -13.86 16.65
N GLY A 94 13.77 -13.61 15.98
CA GLY A 94 13.04 -14.61 15.20
C GLY A 94 12.07 -15.50 16.01
N ASN A 95 12.09 -15.45 17.34
CA ASN A 95 11.18 -16.26 18.15
C ASN A 95 9.73 -15.82 17.99
N LEU A 96 8.86 -16.81 17.77
CA LEU A 96 7.40 -16.63 17.82
C LEU A 96 6.96 -16.60 19.28
N VAL A 97 6.26 -15.55 19.68
CA VAL A 97 5.72 -15.37 21.03
C VAL A 97 4.22 -15.19 21.00
N LYS A 98 3.56 -15.63 22.07
CA LYS A 98 2.11 -15.44 22.28
C LYS A 98 1.88 -14.27 23.22
N LEU A 99 0.67 -13.72 23.21
CA LEU A 99 0.22 -12.74 24.19
C LEU A 99 0.54 -13.23 25.61
N GLY A 100 1.17 -12.39 26.44
CA GLY A 100 1.51 -12.67 27.83
C GLY A 100 2.78 -13.51 28.05
N THR A 101 3.45 -13.97 26.98
CA THR A 101 4.75 -14.69 27.10
C THR A 101 5.76 -13.81 27.85
N LEU A 102 6.42 -14.38 28.87
CA LEU A 102 7.48 -13.70 29.62
C LEU A 102 8.69 -13.51 28.72
N LEU A 103 9.17 -12.28 28.64
CA LEU A 103 10.29 -11.89 27.79
C LEU A 103 11.54 -11.52 28.59
N VAL A 104 11.39 -10.65 29.60
CA VAL A 104 12.51 -10.11 30.39
C VAL A 104 12.13 -10.09 31.85
N GLU A 105 13.10 -10.41 32.71
CA GLU A 105 13.03 -10.24 34.17
C GLU A 105 14.01 -9.13 34.60
N ILE A 106 13.49 -8.11 35.29
CA ILE A 106 14.24 -6.94 35.73
C ILE A 106 14.28 -6.94 37.26
N GLU A 107 15.34 -7.41 37.89
CA GLU A 107 15.57 -7.46 39.34
C GLU A 107 14.32 -7.86 40.18
N PRO A 108 13.64 -8.97 39.90
CA PRO A 108 12.36 -9.30 40.54
C PRO A 108 12.45 -9.44 42.05
N GLU A 109 13.61 -9.85 42.59
CA GLU A 109 13.79 -9.99 44.05
C GLU A 109 13.75 -8.61 44.76
N ARG A 110 14.32 -7.57 44.18
CA ARG A 110 14.22 -6.23 44.71
C ARG A 110 12.77 -5.77 44.84
N TYR A 111 11.96 -6.00 43.82
CA TYR A 111 10.53 -5.65 43.78
C TYR A 111 9.69 -6.54 44.73
N ARG A 112 10.04 -7.81 44.87
CA ARG A 112 9.42 -8.68 45.89
C ARG A 112 9.67 -8.21 47.32
N LEU A 113 10.89 -7.73 47.59
CA LEU A 113 11.22 -7.13 48.88
C LEU A 113 10.42 -5.84 49.12
N ALA A 114 10.26 -4.99 48.12
CA ALA A 114 9.45 -3.78 48.24
C ALA A 114 7.98 -4.08 48.55
N VAL A 115 7.38 -5.11 47.90
CA VAL A 115 6.01 -5.59 48.19
C VAL A 115 5.91 -6.09 49.63
N ARG A 116 6.87 -6.89 50.10
CA ARG A 116 6.85 -7.40 51.47
C ARG A 116 6.93 -6.27 52.52
N SER A 117 7.79 -5.24 52.25
CA SER A 117 7.89 -4.07 53.12
C SER A 117 6.60 -3.26 53.15
N ALA A 118 6.01 -2.98 51.98
CA ALA A 118 4.73 -2.25 51.87
C ALA A 118 3.59 -3.00 52.57
N ARG A 119 3.54 -4.35 52.45
CA ARG A 119 2.54 -5.20 53.14
C ARG A 119 2.67 -5.12 54.66
N ALA A 120 3.88 -5.21 55.18
CA ALA A 120 4.12 -5.03 56.61
C ALA A 120 3.68 -3.66 57.12
N THR A 121 3.91 -2.61 56.34
CA THR A 121 3.44 -1.26 56.64
C THR A 121 1.90 -1.19 56.68
N LEU A 122 1.22 -1.82 55.75
CA LEU A 122 -0.25 -1.90 55.74
C LEU A 122 -0.77 -2.64 56.95
N GLU A 123 -0.18 -3.78 57.31
CA GLU A 123 -0.56 -4.55 58.48
C GLU A 123 -0.41 -3.73 59.75
N LYS A 124 0.68 -2.98 59.89
CA LYS A 124 0.89 -2.05 61.03
C LYS A 124 -0.21 -0.97 61.07
N ALA A 125 -0.54 -0.35 59.94
CA ALA A 125 -1.58 0.69 59.88
C ALA A 125 -2.96 0.11 60.23
N GLN A 126 -3.29 -1.10 59.76
CA GLN A 126 -4.52 -1.79 60.11
C GLN A 126 -4.62 -2.10 61.58
N ALA A 127 -3.51 -2.53 62.22
CA ALA A 127 -3.48 -2.75 63.65
C ALA A 127 -3.73 -1.47 64.44
N SER A 128 -3.15 -0.33 64.01
CA SER A 128 -3.41 0.97 64.59
C SER A 128 -4.86 1.44 64.44
N GLU A 129 -5.46 1.23 63.29
CA GLU A 129 -6.90 1.51 63.03
C GLU A 129 -7.77 0.66 64.00
N ALA A 130 -7.49 -0.63 64.09
CA ALA A 130 -8.22 -1.54 64.98
C ALA A 130 -8.13 -1.12 66.45
N GLU A 131 -6.93 -0.72 66.90
CA GLU A 131 -6.73 -0.20 68.26
C GLU A 131 -7.55 1.09 68.48
N ALA A 132 -7.48 2.06 67.55
CA ALA A 132 -8.21 3.30 67.65
C ALA A 132 -9.72 3.09 67.68
N ARG A 133 -10.20 2.20 66.83
CA ARG A 133 -11.64 1.82 66.75
C ARG A 133 -12.11 1.17 68.03
N THR A 134 -11.39 0.17 68.52
CA THR A 134 -11.71 -0.51 69.79
C THR A 134 -11.67 0.50 70.95
N GLY A 135 -10.74 1.45 70.94
CA GLY A 135 -10.64 2.57 71.88
C GLY A 135 -11.89 3.46 71.86
N LEU A 136 -12.37 3.82 70.70
CA LEU A 136 -13.62 4.60 70.51
C LEU A 136 -14.84 3.82 70.98
N GLU A 137 -14.99 2.56 70.54
CA GLU A 137 -16.12 1.70 70.89
C GLU A 137 -16.26 1.54 72.42
N ARG A 138 -15.14 1.29 73.14
CA ARG A 138 -15.13 1.22 74.59
C ARG A 138 -15.64 2.53 75.23
N ARG A 139 -15.20 3.69 74.76
CA ARG A 139 -15.62 5.00 75.28
C ARG A 139 -17.08 5.28 75.01
N MET A 140 -17.54 4.97 73.80
CA MET A 140 -18.94 5.09 73.46
C MET A 140 -19.83 4.20 74.33
N ALA A 141 -19.40 2.96 74.63
CA ALA A 141 -20.10 2.06 75.53
C ALA A 141 -20.17 2.58 76.97
N VAL A 142 -19.11 3.25 77.47
CA VAL A 142 -19.12 3.91 78.80
C VAL A 142 -20.03 5.12 78.78
N ASN A 143 -19.96 5.95 77.78
CA ASN A 143 -20.78 7.17 77.64
C ASN A 143 -22.30 6.82 77.54
N ALA A 144 -22.63 5.72 76.87
CA ALA A 144 -24.02 5.24 76.77
C ALA A 144 -24.60 4.78 78.14
N LYS A 145 -23.74 4.30 79.05
CA LYS A 145 -24.13 3.91 80.40
C LYS A 145 -24.17 5.06 81.39
N ASN A 146 -23.23 6.01 81.28
CA ASN A 146 -23.13 7.15 82.16
C ASN A 146 -22.48 8.35 81.39
N PRO A 147 -23.29 9.28 80.80
CA PRO A 147 -22.82 10.42 80.03
C PRO A 147 -21.88 11.38 80.79
N ALA A 148 -21.92 11.39 82.12
CA ALA A 148 -21.08 12.26 82.93
C ALA A 148 -19.59 11.80 83.03
N LEU A 149 -19.30 10.56 82.64
CA LEU A 149 -17.94 9.99 82.75
C LEU A 149 -17.04 10.24 81.57
N VAL A 150 -17.59 10.58 80.42
CA VAL A 150 -16.83 10.82 79.16
C VAL A 150 -17.22 12.17 78.60
N LYS A 151 -16.25 13.06 78.45
CA LYS A 151 -16.47 14.37 77.80
C LYS A 151 -16.66 14.23 76.29
N GLU A 152 -17.50 15.06 75.70
CA GLU A 152 -17.72 15.07 74.26
C GLU A 152 -16.42 15.32 73.47
N GLU A 153 -15.55 16.21 74.01
CA GLU A 153 -14.18 16.48 73.44
C GLU A 153 -13.35 15.21 73.34
N ASP A 154 -13.42 14.33 74.33
CA ASP A 154 -12.70 13.04 74.33
C ASP A 154 -13.21 12.10 73.26
N LEU A 155 -14.53 12.08 73.05
CA LEU A 155 -15.14 11.27 71.97
C LEU A 155 -14.75 11.79 70.60
N ASP A 156 -14.75 13.12 70.41
CA ASP A 156 -14.32 13.76 69.16
C ASP A 156 -12.83 13.53 68.87
N ALA A 157 -12.00 13.62 69.90
CA ALA A 157 -10.59 13.25 69.77
C ALA A 157 -10.39 11.79 69.29
N TRP A 158 -11.19 10.84 69.86
CA TRP A 158 -11.12 9.46 69.43
C TRP A 158 -11.72 9.21 68.07
N ARG A 159 -12.81 9.92 67.68
CA ARG A 159 -13.36 9.91 66.28
C ARG A 159 -12.31 10.38 65.30
N THR A 160 -11.63 11.49 65.60
CA THR A 160 -10.53 12.01 64.78
C THR A 160 -9.41 11.00 64.67
N ARG A 161 -9.03 10.33 65.79
CA ARG A 161 -7.97 9.31 65.78
C ARG A 161 -8.30 8.12 64.89
N VAL A 162 -9.57 7.63 64.93
CA VAL A 162 -10.07 6.57 64.03
C VAL A 162 -9.99 7.05 62.60
N TRP A 163 -10.42 8.25 62.33
CA TRP A 163 -10.39 8.82 60.96
C TRP A 163 -8.99 8.95 60.42
N THR A 164 -8.05 9.45 61.23
CA THR A 164 -6.61 9.53 60.89
C THR A 164 -6.03 8.15 60.60
N ALA A 165 -6.24 7.20 61.49
CA ALA A 165 -5.74 5.83 61.31
C ALA A 165 -6.35 5.15 60.07
N LYS A 166 -7.61 5.41 59.74
CA LYS A 166 -8.23 4.95 58.50
C LYS A 166 -7.57 5.59 57.26
N ALA A 167 -7.22 6.86 57.33
CA ALA A 167 -6.48 7.52 56.23
C ALA A 167 -5.06 6.94 56.06
N GLU A 168 -4.37 6.59 57.16
CA GLU A 168 -3.08 5.90 57.14
C GLU A 168 -3.18 4.50 56.49
N VAL A 169 -4.25 3.73 56.78
CA VAL A 169 -4.50 2.46 56.11
C VAL A 169 -4.71 2.64 54.61
N ALA A 170 -5.48 3.66 54.20
CA ALA A 170 -5.67 3.94 52.79
C ALA A 170 -4.37 4.32 52.06
N GLN A 171 -3.52 5.13 52.71
CA GLN A 171 -2.19 5.50 52.21
C GLN A 171 -1.27 4.28 52.09
N ALA A 172 -1.21 3.43 53.13
CA ALA A 172 -0.39 2.23 53.12
C ALA A 172 -0.86 1.21 52.09
N ARG A 173 -2.17 1.11 51.87
CA ARG A 173 -2.73 0.29 50.79
C ARG A 173 -2.32 0.75 49.42
N SER A 174 -2.39 2.07 49.15
CA SER A 174 -1.95 2.62 47.88
C SER A 174 -0.44 2.39 47.65
N ALA A 175 0.38 2.45 48.72
CA ALA A 175 1.81 2.15 48.61
C ALA A 175 2.04 0.64 48.28
N LEU A 176 1.25 -0.26 48.84
CA LEU A 176 1.31 -1.68 48.51
C LEU A 176 0.88 -1.93 47.05
N ASP A 177 -0.22 -1.33 46.61
CA ASP A 177 -0.71 -1.46 45.24
C ASP A 177 0.36 -0.98 44.21
N LEU A 178 1.06 0.11 44.50
CA LEU A 178 2.18 0.61 43.69
C LEU A 178 3.36 -0.38 43.67
N ALA A 179 3.73 -0.93 44.83
CA ALA A 179 4.81 -1.91 44.89
C ALA A 179 4.48 -3.19 44.11
N GLU A 180 3.22 -3.66 44.18
CA GLU A 180 2.72 -4.81 43.42
C GLU A 180 2.67 -4.50 41.90
N LEU A 181 2.30 -3.28 41.50
CA LEU A 181 2.38 -2.85 40.10
C LEU A 181 3.81 -2.93 39.60
N ASN A 182 4.76 -2.35 40.33
CA ASN A 182 6.17 -2.37 39.95
C ASN A 182 6.72 -3.81 39.84
N LEU A 183 6.32 -4.70 40.74
CA LEU A 183 6.67 -6.13 40.65
C LEU A 183 6.09 -6.79 39.41
N ARG A 184 4.85 -6.48 39.03
CA ARG A 184 4.27 -6.99 37.76
C ARG A 184 5.03 -6.49 36.56
N GLU A 185 5.39 -5.20 36.54
CA GLU A 185 6.13 -4.58 35.45
C GLU A 185 7.61 -5.03 35.38
N ALA A 186 8.16 -5.56 36.46
CA ALA A 186 9.48 -6.20 36.49
C ALA A 186 9.53 -7.49 35.66
N PHE A 187 8.38 -8.13 35.41
CA PHE A 187 8.20 -9.25 34.50
C PHE A 187 7.62 -8.76 33.17
N VAL A 188 8.48 -8.32 32.28
CA VAL A 188 8.06 -7.80 30.98
C VAL A 188 7.51 -8.93 30.12
N ARG A 189 6.27 -8.75 29.66
CA ARG A 189 5.54 -9.74 28.85
C ARG A 189 5.19 -9.20 27.49
N ALA A 190 5.00 -10.11 26.51
CA ALA A 190 4.57 -9.76 25.18
C ALA A 190 3.14 -9.19 25.20
N PRO A 191 2.90 -7.97 24.68
CA PRO A 191 1.59 -7.33 24.66
C PRO A 191 0.67 -7.88 23.56
N ALA A 192 1.23 -8.60 22.58
CA ALA A 192 0.51 -9.23 21.48
C ALA A 192 1.23 -10.52 21.03
N ALA A 193 0.56 -11.32 20.21
CA ALA A 193 1.20 -12.45 19.54
C ALA A 193 1.98 -11.94 18.31
N GLY A 194 3.20 -12.46 18.09
CA GLY A 194 4.02 -12.03 16.96
C GLY A 194 5.41 -12.65 16.96
N VAL A 195 6.28 -12.12 16.12
CA VAL A 195 7.70 -12.50 16.03
C VAL A 195 8.56 -11.38 16.59
N ILE A 196 9.50 -11.73 17.43
CA ILE A 196 10.52 -10.78 17.88
C ILE A 196 11.45 -10.46 16.70
N GLN A 197 11.41 -9.21 16.27
CA GLN A 197 12.24 -8.74 15.15
C GLN A 197 13.65 -8.39 15.59
N THR A 198 13.79 -7.64 16.70
CA THR A 198 15.07 -7.20 17.25
C THR A 198 15.11 -7.40 18.75
N ARG A 199 16.30 -7.73 19.24
CA ARG A 199 16.62 -7.77 20.65
C ARG A 199 17.60 -6.64 20.96
N SER A 200 17.16 -5.63 21.71
CA SER A 200 17.94 -4.41 22.00
C SER A 200 18.66 -4.45 23.34
N VAL A 201 18.55 -5.56 24.09
CA VAL A 201 19.08 -5.64 25.46
C VAL A 201 19.78 -6.97 25.75
N GLN A 202 20.66 -6.96 26.77
CA GLN A 202 21.42 -8.11 27.21
C GLN A 202 21.25 -8.37 28.71
N THR A 203 21.46 -9.61 29.13
CA THR A 203 21.52 -9.99 30.55
C THR A 203 22.63 -9.22 31.26
N GLY A 204 22.36 -8.69 32.46
CA GLY A 204 23.27 -7.84 33.23
C GLY A 204 23.21 -6.35 32.87
N GLN A 205 22.54 -5.96 31.80
CA GLN A 205 22.39 -4.57 31.40
C GLN A 205 21.41 -3.87 32.34
N TYR A 206 21.77 -2.65 32.79
CA TYR A 206 20.86 -1.79 33.55
C TYR A 206 19.98 -0.98 32.60
N VAL A 207 18.66 -0.96 32.85
CA VAL A 207 17.67 -0.25 32.02
C VAL A 207 16.89 0.75 32.86
N GLN A 208 16.47 1.83 32.20
CA GLN A 208 15.57 2.86 32.73
C GLN A 208 14.17 2.71 32.09
N PRO A 209 13.11 3.25 32.70
CA PRO A 209 11.81 3.35 32.08
C PRO A 209 11.89 4.03 30.72
N GLY A 210 11.22 3.45 29.71
CA GLY A 210 11.20 3.92 28.32
C GLY A 210 12.30 3.33 27.41
N VAL A 211 13.27 2.59 27.96
CA VAL A 211 14.28 1.91 27.14
C VAL A 211 13.63 0.76 26.38
N THR A 212 13.82 0.71 25.06
CA THR A 212 13.33 -0.38 24.19
C THR A 212 14.12 -1.66 24.46
N LEU A 213 13.41 -2.73 24.81
CA LEU A 213 13.95 -4.05 25.09
C LEU A 213 13.92 -4.95 23.85
N ALA A 214 12.84 -4.87 23.09
CA ALA A 214 12.62 -5.66 21.88
C ALA A 214 11.60 -4.96 20.96
N THR A 215 11.66 -5.30 19.68
CA THR A 215 10.60 -4.96 18.72
C THR A 215 9.82 -6.22 18.37
N LEU A 216 8.52 -6.19 18.59
CA LEU A 216 7.58 -7.25 18.25
C LEU A 216 6.81 -6.87 16.98
N VAL A 217 6.73 -7.78 16.02
CA VAL A 217 5.97 -7.62 14.79
C VAL A 217 4.85 -8.65 14.74
N GLY A 218 3.62 -8.17 14.71
CA GLY A 218 2.43 -9.01 14.55
C GLY A 218 2.40 -9.63 13.16
N ARG A 219 2.17 -10.93 13.06
CA ARG A 219 2.07 -11.62 11.77
C ARG A 219 0.65 -11.70 11.24
N GLU A 220 -0.36 -11.43 12.07
CA GLU A 220 -1.76 -11.53 11.71
C GLU A 220 -2.58 -10.40 12.36
N PRO A 221 -3.43 -9.75 11.56
CA PRO A 221 -3.53 -9.81 10.10
C PRO A 221 -2.37 -9.13 9.39
N LEU A 222 -2.02 -9.57 8.17
CA LEU A 222 -1.13 -8.83 7.30
C LEU A 222 -1.93 -7.80 6.49
N LEU A 223 -1.37 -6.62 6.32
CA LEU A 223 -1.94 -5.55 5.51
C LEU A 223 -1.13 -5.38 4.23
N LEU A 224 -1.85 -5.06 3.17
CA LEU A 224 -1.27 -4.59 1.92
C LEU A 224 -1.58 -3.10 1.82
N ARG A 225 -0.55 -2.25 1.84
CA ARG A 225 -0.68 -0.81 1.65
C ARG A 225 -0.13 -0.40 0.31
N PHE A 226 -0.89 0.38 -0.43
CA PHE A 226 -0.51 0.90 -1.74
C PHE A 226 -1.16 2.25 -2.00
N GLN A 227 -0.68 2.94 -3.01
CA GLN A 227 -1.21 4.24 -3.40
C GLN A 227 -1.61 4.21 -4.86
N VAL A 228 -2.71 4.88 -5.18
CA VAL A 228 -3.21 5.02 -6.56
C VAL A 228 -3.43 6.49 -6.90
N PRO A 229 -3.33 6.89 -8.17
CA PRO A 229 -3.68 8.24 -8.61
C PRO A 229 -5.13 8.58 -8.27
N GLU A 230 -5.41 9.85 -7.94
CA GLU A 230 -6.74 10.35 -7.58
C GLU A 230 -7.81 10.00 -8.63
N GLN A 231 -7.46 10.09 -9.92
CA GLN A 231 -8.34 9.75 -11.03
C GLN A 231 -8.85 8.30 -11.00
N ASP A 232 -8.03 7.37 -10.54
CA ASP A 232 -8.33 5.94 -10.47
C ASP A 232 -9.04 5.57 -9.15
N ALA A 233 -8.73 6.30 -8.08
CA ALA A 233 -9.29 6.09 -6.75
C ALA A 233 -10.83 6.22 -6.73
N SER A 234 -11.40 7.07 -7.62
CA SER A 234 -12.85 7.28 -7.73
C SER A 234 -13.64 6.00 -8.05
N ARG A 235 -12.98 5.00 -8.65
CA ARG A 235 -13.56 3.70 -9.01
C ARG A 235 -13.34 2.62 -7.98
N ILE A 236 -12.47 2.84 -7.01
CA ILE A 236 -12.10 1.86 -5.99
C ILE A 236 -12.98 2.05 -4.76
N ARG A 237 -13.48 0.93 -4.22
CA ARG A 237 -14.35 0.91 -3.03
C ARG A 237 -13.84 -0.11 -2.03
N PRO A 238 -14.03 0.13 -0.72
CA PRO A 238 -13.86 -0.90 0.30
C PRO A 238 -14.69 -2.15 -0.04
N GLY A 239 -14.17 -3.33 0.27
CA GLY A 239 -14.77 -4.63 -0.06
C GLY A 239 -14.35 -5.21 -1.40
N MET A 240 -13.71 -4.43 -2.29
CA MET A 240 -13.18 -4.97 -3.55
C MET A 240 -11.98 -5.88 -3.28
N ARG A 241 -11.79 -6.87 -4.15
CA ARG A 241 -10.63 -7.78 -4.08
C ARG A 241 -9.49 -7.24 -4.92
N ALA A 242 -8.30 -7.21 -4.33
CA ALA A 242 -7.05 -6.96 -5.03
C ALA A 242 -6.29 -8.28 -5.21
N ARG A 243 -5.57 -8.40 -6.31
CA ARG A 243 -4.55 -9.42 -6.52
C ARG A 243 -3.19 -8.75 -6.44
N PHE A 244 -2.23 -9.41 -5.84
CA PHE A 244 -0.88 -8.87 -5.79
C PHE A 244 0.15 -9.98 -5.90
N ASP A 245 1.29 -9.66 -6.45
CA ASP A 245 2.46 -10.50 -6.49
C ASP A 245 3.62 -9.82 -5.76
N VAL A 246 4.44 -10.65 -5.13
CA VAL A 246 5.63 -10.20 -4.42
C VAL A 246 6.85 -10.62 -5.26
N ARG A 247 7.80 -9.71 -5.41
CA ARG A 247 8.97 -9.90 -6.30
C ARG A 247 9.75 -11.18 -6.03
N GLU A 248 9.75 -11.63 -4.80
CA GLU A 248 10.47 -12.83 -4.35
C GLU A 248 9.74 -14.14 -4.67
N SER A 249 8.41 -14.07 -4.78
CA SER A 249 7.56 -15.22 -5.05
C SER A 249 6.78 -14.93 -6.33
N LYS A 250 7.00 -15.69 -7.40
CA LYS A 250 6.26 -15.57 -8.67
C LYS A 250 4.78 -15.99 -8.54
N ARG A 251 4.17 -15.80 -7.37
CA ARG A 251 2.81 -16.23 -7.05
C ARG A 251 1.91 -15.03 -6.83
N GLN A 252 0.66 -15.16 -7.22
CA GLN A 252 -0.39 -14.21 -6.91
C GLN A 252 -1.02 -14.54 -5.57
N TYR A 253 -1.24 -13.49 -4.78
CA TYR A 253 -1.94 -13.51 -3.51
C TYR A 253 -3.20 -12.65 -3.60
N ALA A 254 -4.16 -12.92 -2.72
CA ALA A 254 -5.41 -12.17 -2.65
C ALA A 254 -5.45 -11.29 -1.40
N ALA A 255 -6.05 -10.11 -1.57
CA ALA A 255 -6.33 -9.21 -0.47
C ALA A 255 -7.69 -8.54 -0.68
N THR A 256 -8.38 -8.22 0.41
CA THR A 256 -9.64 -7.47 0.39
C THR A 256 -9.41 -6.04 0.86
N LEU A 257 -9.85 -5.05 0.10
CA LEU A 257 -9.74 -3.65 0.44
C LEU A 257 -10.58 -3.33 1.66
N THR A 258 -9.93 -2.83 2.71
CA THR A 258 -10.60 -2.44 3.96
C THR A 258 -10.80 -0.94 4.06
N HIS A 259 -9.87 -0.16 3.52
CA HIS A 259 -9.89 1.29 3.63
C HIS A 259 -9.37 1.97 2.36
N VAL A 260 -10.06 3.03 1.94
CA VAL A 260 -9.63 3.96 0.89
C VAL A 260 -9.62 5.34 1.52
N ALA A 261 -8.49 6.03 1.48
CA ALA A 261 -8.37 7.36 2.05
C ALA A 261 -9.34 8.33 1.39
N ALA A 262 -10.01 9.15 2.20
CA ALA A 262 -11.01 10.12 1.73
C ALA A 262 -10.38 11.30 0.96
N ALA A 263 -9.09 11.56 1.15
CA ALA A 263 -8.36 12.63 0.49
C ALA A 263 -7.07 12.11 -0.13
N ALA A 264 -6.71 12.69 -1.27
CA ALA A 264 -5.40 12.49 -1.86
C ALA A 264 -4.35 13.30 -1.09
N GLU A 265 -3.14 12.77 -1.02
CA GLU A 265 -2.00 13.51 -0.47
C GLU A 265 -1.68 14.72 -1.37
N SER A 266 -1.55 15.89 -0.75
CA SER A 266 -1.42 17.16 -1.49
C SER A 266 -0.18 17.24 -2.37
N THR A 267 0.89 16.58 -1.98
CA THR A 267 2.20 16.62 -2.68
C THR A 267 2.24 15.64 -3.86
N SER A 268 1.79 14.40 -3.64
CA SER A 268 1.89 13.32 -4.62
C SER A 268 0.63 13.16 -5.47
N ARG A 269 -0.51 13.70 -5.04
CA ARG A 269 -1.86 13.47 -5.58
C ARG A 269 -2.25 11.99 -5.64
N MET A 270 -1.72 11.22 -4.71
CA MET A 270 -2.01 9.80 -4.57
C MET A 270 -2.98 9.57 -3.43
N VAL A 271 -3.86 8.60 -3.58
CA VAL A 271 -4.81 8.14 -2.56
C VAL A 271 -4.28 6.86 -1.95
N ALA A 272 -4.11 6.86 -0.64
CA ALA A 272 -3.66 5.69 0.10
C ALA A 272 -4.80 4.67 0.26
N ILE A 273 -4.49 3.41 0.01
CA ILE A 273 -5.40 2.28 0.13
C ILE A 273 -4.78 1.23 1.03
N THR A 274 -5.61 0.69 1.92
CA THR A 274 -5.23 -0.43 2.77
C THR A 274 -6.14 -1.61 2.47
N ALA A 275 -5.53 -2.76 2.27
CA ALA A 275 -6.23 -4.03 2.09
C ALA A 275 -5.73 -5.05 3.13
N GLN A 276 -6.58 -5.94 3.55
CA GLN A 276 -6.23 -7.08 4.39
C GLN A 276 -5.88 -8.28 3.51
N VAL A 277 -4.79 -8.95 3.80
CA VAL A 277 -4.37 -10.14 3.07
C VAL A 277 -5.19 -11.34 3.55
N ASP A 278 -6.02 -11.87 2.66
CA ASP A 278 -6.94 -12.99 2.98
C ASP A 278 -6.43 -14.33 2.42
N ASP A 279 -5.25 -14.35 1.81
CA ASP A 279 -4.69 -15.57 1.21
C ASP A 279 -4.34 -16.61 2.29
N PRO A 280 -4.73 -17.90 2.11
CA PRO A 280 -4.37 -18.96 3.05
C PRO A 280 -2.85 -19.12 3.26
N ARG A 281 -2.06 -18.74 2.25
CA ARG A 281 -0.59 -18.83 2.28
C ARG A 281 0.09 -17.54 2.74
N ARG A 282 -0.65 -16.61 3.38
CA ARG A 282 -0.11 -15.36 3.91
C ARG A 282 1.10 -15.55 4.84
N GLY A 283 1.25 -16.74 5.46
CA GLY A 283 2.39 -17.07 6.29
C GLY A 283 3.75 -17.10 5.57
N GLU A 284 3.76 -17.22 4.22
CA GLU A 284 4.97 -17.16 3.40
C GLU A 284 5.42 -15.70 3.18
N LEU A 285 4.52 -14.73 3.35
CA LEU A 285 4.80 -13.32 3.14
C LEU A 285 5.59 -12.74 4.31
N ARG A 286 6.56 -11.90 3.97
CA ARG A 286 7.34 -11.15 4.97
C ARG A 286 6.85 -9.71 5.02
N PRO A 287 6.51 -9.16 6.20
CA PRO A 287 6.29 -7.74 6.35
C PRO A 287 7.50 -6.96 5.84
N GLY A 288 7.26 -5.90 5.06
CA GLY A 288 8.27 -5.11 4.38
C GLY A 288 8.52 -5.51 2.92
N SER A 289 7.93 -6.62 2.42
CA SER A 289 8.07 -7.01 1.00
C SER A 289 7.31 -6.05 0.09
N PHE A 290 7.93 -5.68 -1.03
CA PHE A 290 7.26 -4.92 -2.09
C PHE A 290 6.30 -5.80 -2.87
N ALA A 291 5.14 -5.23 -3.19
CA ALA A 291 4.07 -5.89 -3.91
C ALA A 291 3.63 -5.09 -5.13
N GLN A 292 3.45 -5.76 -6.25
CA GLN A 292 2.73 -5.22 -7.38
C GLN A 292 1.26 -5.59 -7.26
N VAL A 293 0.42 -4.58 -7.15
CA VAL A 293 -1.01 -4.74 -6.84
C VAL A 293 -1.83 -4.47 -8.09
N THR A 294 -2.83 -5.31 -8.34
CA THR A 294 -3.81 -5.14 -9.41
C THR A 294 -5.21 -5.21 -8.80
N VAL A 295 -5.95 -4.13 -8.92
CA VAL A 295 -7.34 -4.02 -8.45
C VAL A 295 -8.27 -4.01 -9.65
N PRO A 296 -9.10 -5.03 -9.88
CA PRO A 296 -10.13 -4.99 -10.90
C PRO A 296 -11.21 -3.99 -10.48
N VAL A 297 -11.43 -2.96 -11.31
CA VAL A 297 -12.37 -1.86 -11.02
C VAL A 297 -13.63 -1.89 -11.87
N GLY A 298 -13.75 -2.85 -12.76
CA GLY A 298 -14.92 -3.07 -13.60
C GLY A 298 -14.59 -3.98 -14.76
N SER A 299 -15.61 -4.39 -15.49
CA SER A 299 -15.47 -5.08 -16.77
C SER A 299 -16.39 -4.39 -17.77
N SER A 300 -15.92 -4.17 -19.00
CA SER A 300 -16.84 -3.96 -20.10
C SER A 300 -17.51 -5.29 -20.43
N GLY A 301 -18.74 -5.26 -20.88
CA GLY A 301 -19.34 -6.41 -21.53
C GLY A 301 -18.47 -6.87 -22.73
N GLU A 302 -19.02 -7.70 -23.60
CA GLU A 302 -18.33 -8.07 -24.84
C GLU A 302 -18.07 -6.84 -25.71
N SER A 303 -16.82 -6.35 -25.65
CA SER A 303 -16.36 -5.21 -26.45
C SER A 303 -15.43 -5.67 -27.57
N PRO A 304 -15.46 -5.03 -28.75
CA PRO A 304 -14.50 -5.29 -29.80
C PRO A 304 -13.07 -5.05 -29.32
N VAL A 305 -12.19 -6.03 -29.47
CA VAL A 305 -10.77 -5.90 -29.18
C VAL A 305 -9.94 -6.16 -30.43
N ILE A 306 -8.95 -5.30 -30.66
CA ILE A 306 -8.09 -5.36 -31.82
C ILE A 306 -6.61 -5.37 -31.44
N PRO A 307 -5.73 -5.98 -32.24
CA PRO A 307 -4.28 -5.88 -32.05
C PRO A 307 -3.81 -4.42 -32.19
N GLN A 308 -2.86 -3.99 -31.34
CA GLN A 308 -2.30 -2.63 -31.41
C GLN A 308 -1.70 -2.32 -32.79
N THR A 309 -1.18 -3.32 -33.51
CA THR A 309 -0.62 -3.21 -34.86
C THR A 309 -1.63 -2.75 -35.92
N ALA A 310 -2.93 -2.94 -35.66
CA ALA A 310 -3.99 -2.51 -36.55
C ALA A 310 -4.38 -1.03 -36.38
N VAL A 311 -3.96 -0.41 -35.28
CA VAL A 311 -4.27 0.99 -34.94
C VAL A 311 -3.24 1.92 -35.54
N ARG A 312 -3.68 2.95 -36.25
CA ARG A 312 -2.84 3.97 -36.86
C ARG A 312 -3.16 5.35 -36.33
N PRO A 313 -2.16 6.11 -35.95
CA PRO A 313 -2.35 7.52 -35.62
C PRO A 313 -2.64 8.32 -36.89
N SER A 314 -3.54 9.27 -36.79
CA SER A 314 -3.94 10.21 -37.83
C SER A 314 -4.13 11.60 -37.22
N GLU A 315 -4.16 12.64 -38.05
CA GLU A 315 -4.46 14.00 -37.60
C GLU A 315 -5.84 14.16 -36.95
N ARG A 316 -6.78 13.22 -37.26
CA ARG A 316 -8.13 13.18 -36.71
C ARG A 316 -8.29 12.24 -35.51
N GLY A 317 -7.19 11.65 -35.03
CA GLY A 317 -7.21 10.67 -33.96
C GLY A 317 -6.65 9.30 -34.40
N PHE A 318 -7.34 8.22 -34.08
CA PHE A 318 -6.92 6.87 -34.45
C PHE A 318 -7.81 6.30 -35.53
N LEU A 319 -7.20 5.61 -36.48
CA LEU A 319 -7.92 4.95 -37.58
C LEU A 319 -7.49 3.48 -37.75
N ALA A 320 -8.33 2.70 -38.40
CA ALA A 320 -8.00 1.38 -38.89
C ALA A 320 -8.66 1.13 -40.25
N TYR A 321 -8.16 0.12 -40.95
CA TYR A 321 -8.74 -0.32 -42.23
C TYR A 321 -9.50 -1.61 -42.05
N VAL A 322 -10.79 -1.61 -42.40
CA VAL A 322 -11.65 -2.79 -42.45
C VAL A 322 -11.76 -3.24 -43.89
N VAL A 323 -11.67 -4.55 -44.15
CA VAL A 323 -11.80 -5.11 -45.50
C VAL A 323 -13.24 -5.52 -45.73
N GLU A 324 -13.91 -4.85 -46.67
CA GLU A 324 -15.26 -5.13 -47.13
C GLU A 324 -15.25 -5.44 -48.62
N GLY A 325 -15.59 -6.67 -49.01
CA GLY A 325 -15.66 -7.05 -50.44
C GLY A 325 -14.36 -6.91 -51.23
N GLY A 326 -13.18 -7.07 -50.58
CA GLY A 326 -11.84 -6.90 -51.18
C GLY A 326 -11.39 -5.44 -51.34
N VAL A 327 -12.05 -4.52 -50.65
CA VAL A 327 -11.72 -3.09 -50.59
C VAL A 327 -11.45 -2.69 -49.15
N ALA A 328 -10.39 -1.95 -48.93
CA ALA A 328 -10.08 -1.37 -47.62
C ALA A 328 -10.92 -0.11 -47.37
N ARG A 329 -11.65 -0.09 -46.27
CA ARG A 329 -12.45 1.02 -45.81
C ARG A 329 -11.79 1.63 -44.57
N GLU A 330 -11.52 2.92 -44.62
CA GLU A 330 -11.03 3.65 -43.47
C GLU A 330 -12.12 3.87 -42.42
N ARG A 331 -11.83 3.55 -41.17
CA ARG A 331 -12.74 3.73 -40.05
C ARG A 331 -12.02 4.50 -38.92
N GLU A 332 -12.63 5.59 -38.48
CA GLU A 332 -12.15 6.30 -37.27
C GLU A 332 -12.50 5.49 -36.04
N LEU A 333 -11.51 5.34 -35.16
CA LEU A 333 -11.60 4.54 -33.92
C LEU A 333 -11.64 5.42 -32.69
N THR A 334 -12.59 5.16 -31.81
CA THR A 334 -12.50 5.60 -30.43
C THR A 334 -11.96 4.45 -29.60
N LEU A 335 -10.73 4.60 -29.15
CA LEU A 335 -10.05 3.55 -28.37
C LEU A 335 -10.50 3.56 -26.91
N GLY A 336 -10.58 2.38 -26.33
CA GLY A 336 -10.75 2.14 -24.91
C GLY A 336 -9.42 1.82 -24.22
N LEU A 337 -9.46 0.88 -23.29
CA LEU A 337 -8.28 0.47 -22.54
C LEU A 337 -7.48 -0.60 -23.29
N ARG A 338 -6.19 -0.64 -22.95
CA ARG A 338 -5.31 -1.71 -23.39
C ARG A 338 -5.47 -2.91 -22.46
N THR A 339 -5.62 -4.09 -23.04
CA THR A 339 -5.67 -5.36 -22.34
C THR A 339 -4.25 -5.85 -21.98
N ALA A 340 -4.14 -6.76 -21.01
CA ALA A 340 -2.86 -7.31 -20.57
C ALA A 340 -2.11 -8.10 -21.66
N ASP A 341 -2.84 -8.63 -22.66
CA ASP A 341 -2.30 -9.36 -23.82
C ASP A 341 -1.91 -8.43 -24.99
N GLY A 342 -1.86 -7.10 -24.77
CA GLY A 342 -1.42 -6.11 -25.74
C GLY A 342 -2.45 -5.76 -26.81
N ARG A 343 -3.71 -6.13 -26.63
CA ARG A 343 -4.82 -5.70 -27.49
C ARG A 343 -5.41 -4.39 -26.98
N ILE A 344 -6.20 -3.73 -27.80
CA ILE A 344 -6.87 -2.47 -27.48
C ILE A 344 -8.37 -2.65 -27.66
N GLU A 345 -9.14 -2.27 -26.65
CA GLU A 345 -10.59 -2.16 -26.75
C GLU A 345 -10.97 -1.03 -27.70
N VAL A 346 -11.99 -1.26 -28.52
CA VAL A 346 -12.56 -0.24 -29.39
C VAL A 346 -13.99 0.05 -28.93
N ARG A 347 -14.24 1.30 -28.54
CA ARG A 347 -15.57 1.75 -28.10
C ARG A 347 -16.48 2.05 -29.27
N SER A 348 -15.91 2.55 -30.39
CA SER A 348 -16.65 2.82 -31.61
C SER A 348 -15.74 2.77 -32.83
N GLY A 349 -16.29 2.44 -34.01
CA GLY A 349 -15.59 2.42 -35.30
C GLY A 349 -15.51 1.04 -35.94
N VAL A 350 -15.51 -0.05 -35.18
CA VAL A 350 -15.53 -1.43 -35.71
C VAL A 350 -16.52 -2.30 -34.96
N LYS A 351 -16.96 -3.36 -35.59
CA LYS A 351 -17.88 -4.36 -35.02
C LYS A 351 -17.20 -5.72 -34.89
N PRO A 352 -17.58 -6.55 -33.92
CA PRO A 352 -17.13 -7.95 -33.86
C PRO A 352 -17.40 -8.71 -35.16
N GLY A 353 -16.42 -9.49 -35.62
CA GLY A 353 -16.48 -10.28 -36.84
C GLY A 353 -16.00 -9.56 -38.09
N GLU A 354 -15.78 -8.24 -38.07
CA GLU A 354 -15.19 -7.53 -39.22
C GLU A 354 -13.72 -7.92 -39.43
N GLN A 355 -13.26 -7.92 -40.68
CA GLN A 355 -11.86 -8.23 -41.04
C GLN A 355 -11.04 -6.98 -41.01
N LEU A 356 -10.09 -6.90 -40.08
CA LEU A 356 -9.25 -5.75 -39.84
C LEU A 356 -7.85 -5.96 -40.40
N VAL A 357 -7.31 -4.97 -41.12
CA VAL A 357 -5.93 -5.01 -41.60
C VAL A 357 -4.95 -4.84 -40.42
N VAL A 358 -4.13 -5.86 -40.20
CA VAL A 358 -3.10 -5.85 -39.14
C VAL A 358 -1.69 -5.59 -39.65
N ARG A 359 -1.44 -5.87 -40.93
CA ARG A 359 -0.17 -5.57 -41.65
C ARG A 359 -0.43 -5.18 -43.10
N GLY A 360 0.50 -4.41 -43.68
CA GLY A 360 0.41 -3.93 -45.08
C GLY A 360 -0.48 -2.72 -45.25
N GLY A 361 -0.96 -2.13 -44.18
CA GLY A 361 -1.83 -0.95 -44.22
C GLY A 361 -1.11 0.39 -44.48
N GLU A 362 0.26 0.42 -44.55
CA GLU A 362 1.04 1.67 -44.65
C GLU A 362 0.77 2.45 -45.93
N ALA A 363 0.50 1.75 -47.01
CA ALA A 363 0.24 2.33 -48.31
C ALA A 363 -1.25 2.44 -48.66
N LEU A 364 -2.13 2.01 -47.75
CA LEU A 364 -3.56 2.01 -48.03
C LEU A 364 -4.16 3.42 -47.94
N ARG A 365 -5.15 3.64 -48.78
CA ARG A 365 -6.10 4.76 -48.72
C ARG A 365 -7.50 4.24 -48.72
N ASP A 366 -8.47 5.03 -48.29
CA ASP A 366 -9.86 4.63 -48.36
C ASP A 366 -10.26 4.24 -49.78
N GLY A 367 -10.93 3.10 -49.93
CA GLY A 367 -11.34 2.55 -51.23
C GLY A 367 -10.26 1.77 -51.99
N ALA A 368 -9.07 1.53 -51.42
CA ALA A 368 -8.02 0.77 -52.08
C ALA A 368 -8.39 -0.72 -52.16
N LYS A 369 -8.15 -1.33 -53.39
CA LYS A 369 -8.33 -2.78 -53.53
C LYS A 369 -7.22 -3.55 -52.83
N VAL A 370 -7.59 -4.56 -52.07
CA VAL A 370 -6.66 -5.35 -51.25
C VAL A 370 -6.76 -6.82 -51.61
N LYS A 371 -5.60 -7.47 -51.61
CA LYS A 371 -5.50 -8.93 -51.68
C LYS A 371 -5.24 -9.46 -50.28
N VAL A 372 -6.25 -10.13 -49.72
CA VAL A 372 -6.18 -10.65 -48.36
C VAL A 372 -5.25 -11.87 -48.30
N THR A 373 -4.24 -11.80 -47.46
CA THR A 373 -3.40 -12.93 -47.07
C THR A 373 -3.78 -13.27 -45.63
N ARG A 374 -4.26 -14.48 -45.35
CA ARG A 374 -4.62 -14.88 -43.97
C ARG A 374 -3.37 -15.03 -43.11
N SER A 375 -3.37 -14.39 -41.96
CA SER A 375 -2.35 -14.58 -40.94
C SER A 375 -2.44 -16.00 -40.37
N GLY A 376 -1.57 -16.88 -40.83
CA GLY A 376 -1.58 -18.29 -40.38
C GLY A 376 -0.87 -19.30 -41.28
N GLU A 377 -0.52 -18.92 -42.49
CA GLU A 377 0.12 -19.86 -43.43
C GLU A 377 1.40 -19.24 -44.00
N GLY A 378 2.57 -19.55 -43.37
CA GLY A 378 3.83 -19.20 -43.96
C GLY A 378 4.95 -18.81 -43.03
N ALA A 379 5.42 -19.72 -42.22
CA ALA A 379 6.82 -19.76 -41.83
C ALA A 379 7.22 -21.20 -41.47
N ALA A 380 7.09 -22.09 -42.47
CA ALA A 380 7.96 -23.25 -42.49
C ALA A 380 9.33 -22.74 -42.93
N ALA A 381 10.25 -22.66 -41.97
CA ALA A 381 11.66 -22.43 -42.25
C ALA A 381 12.14 -23.54 -43.22
N PRO A 382 12.92 -23.23 -44.26
CA PRO A 382 13.51 -24.27 -45.08
C PRO A 382 14.49 -25.07 -44.21
N SER A 383 14.17 -26.36 -44.07
CA SER A 383 15.07 -27.38 -43.58
C SER A 383 16.37 -27.32 -44.39
N ALA A 384 17.45 -26.89 -43.84
CA ALA A 384 18.77 -27.14 -44.36
C ALA A 384 19.08 -28.63 -44.14
N ALA A 385 18.71 -29.41 -45.17
CA ALA A 385 19.22 -30.76 -45.32
C ALA A 385 20.59 -30.72 -45.96
N GLY A 386 21.54 -31.37 -45.32
CA GLY A 386 22.51 -32.15 -45.99
C GLY A 386 23.84 -31.48 -46.36
N SER A 387 24.86 -31.98 -45.79
CA SER A 387 26.15 -32.40 -46.34
C SER A 387 27.16 -32.35 -45.20
N GLY A 388 27.59 -33.41 -44.69
CA GLY A 388 28.26 -34.53 -45.36
C GLY A 388 29.73 -34.48 -45.01
N ALA A 389 30.15 -35.45 -44.26
CA ALA A 389 31.45 -36.14 -44.34
C ALA A 389 32.75 -35.33 -44.18
N ASN A 390 33.51 -35.83 -43.28
CA ASN A 390 34.94 -36.11 -43.35
C ASN A 390 35.88 -35.24 -42.50
N ARG A 391 36.27 -35.71 -41.47
CA ARG A 391 37.58 -36.21 -40.93
C ARG A 391 37.64 -36.07 -39.44
#